data_8feb9e49fcd3d72dd2ac415cd300107f
#
_entry.id   8feb9e49fcd3d72dd2ac415cd300107f
#
_cell.length_a   1.000
_cell.length_b   1.000
_cell.length_c   1.000
_cell.angle_alpha   90.00
_cell.angle_beta   90.00
_cell.angle_gamma   90.00
#
_symmetry.space_group_name_H-M   'P 1'
#
loop_
_entity.id
_entity.type
_entity.pdbx_description
1 polymer ?
#
loop_
_entity_poly.entity_id
_entity_poly.type
_entity_poly.pdbx_seq_one_letter_code
_entity_poly.pdbx_strand_id
1 'polypeptide(L)'
;MDEYAWLAWTPEHLSKRLQHLARPWCVVGGWALDLWHGQQTREHSDLEFTVRREDFPLFRQTLSELKFYTVKNGAFECLPEHDLPGDDIFQVWGFDTEANAWRVDVMLEAGSAQSWVYKRDTSIVYPRAEMIALSASGIPYLRPAATLLFKAKNTRPKDQGDFTRALPNLSGEDRQWLVDHLQRLHPQHEWIADLTH
;
A
#
# COMPACT_ATOMS: atom_id res chain seq x y z
N MET A 1 15.85 -4.99 -18.14
CA MET A 1 15.61 -5.12 -16.70
C MET A 1 14.44 -6.06 -16.53
N ASP A 2 14.53 -7.03 -15.65
CA ASP A 2 13.49 -8.05 -15.43
C ASP A 2 12.45 -7.51 -14.43
N GLU A 3 11.18 -7.48 -14.82
CA GLU A 3 10.07 -7.06 -13.94
C GLU A 3 9.83 -8.03 -12.76
N TYR A 4 10.35 -9.25 -12.84
CA TYR A 4 10.22 -10.28 -11.81
C TYR A 4 11.42 -10.34 -10.86
N ALA A 5 12.46 -9.53 -11.06
CA ALA A 5 13.67 -9.53 -10.25
C ALA A 5 13.44 -8.85 -8.87
N TRP A 6 12.45 -9.32 -8.12
CA TRP A 6 12.15 -8.81 -6.79
C TRP A 6 12.98 -9.49 -5.71
N LEU A 7 13.65 -8.68 -4.92
CA LEU A 7 14.23 -9.02 -3.63
C LEU A 7 13.78 -7.92 -2.65
N ALA A 8 12.48 -7.94 -2.39
CA ALA A 8 11.81 -6.88 -1.64
C ALA A 8 12.38 -6.68 -0.24
N TRP A 9 12.41 -5.43 0.21
CA TRP A 9 12.66 -5.16 1.62
C TRP A 9 11.48 -5.61 2.47
N THR A 10 11.72 -5.79 3.78
CA THR A 10 10.65 -5.95 4.75
C THR A 10 10.16 -4.58 5.24
N PRO A 11 8.97 -4.50 5.86
CA PRO A 11 8.50 -3.27 6.49
C PRO A 11 9.49 -2.68 7.49
N GLU A 12 10.20 -3.53 8.25
CA GLU A 12 11.22 -3.10 9.22
C GLU A 12 12.43 -2.46 8.53
N HIS A 13 12.90 -3.05 7.41
CA HIS A 13 13.99 -2.49 6.62
C HIS A 13 13.63 -1.12 6.06
N LEU A 14 12.41 -0.95 5.55
CA LEU A 14 11.91 0.34 5.06
C LEU A 14 11.78 1.34 6.21
N SER A 15 11.15 0.95 7.32
CA SER A 15 10.91 1.82 8.48
C SER A 15 12.23 2.35 9.05
N LYS A 16 13.27 1.52 9.14
CA LYS A 16 14.59 1.94 9.58
C LYS A 16 15.21 3.03 8.68
N ARG A 17 15.00 2.95 7.37
CA ARG A 17 15.48 3.96 6.42
C ARG A 17 14.71 5.27 6.53
N LEU A 18 13.43 5.18 6.81
CA LEU A 18 12.52 6.34 6.88
C LEU A 18 12.42 6.95 8.29
N GLN A 19 13.11 6.42 9.30
CA GLN A 19 12.96 6.81 10.72
C GLN A 19 13.18 8.31 11.00
N HIS A 20 13.95 9.00 10.17
CA HIS A 20 14.23 10.43 10.32
C HIS A 20 13.36 11.33 9.44
N LEU A 21 12.47 10.73 8.64
CA LEU A 21 11.63 11.46 7.72
C LEU A 21 10.26 11.75 8.35
N ALA A 22 10.07 13.01 8.79
CA ALA A 22 8.81 13.46 9.38
C ALA A 22 7.76 13.78 8.31
N ARG A 23 7.41 12.79 7.49
CA ARG A 23 6.38 12.88 6.45
C ARG A 23 5.45 11.67 6.51
N PRO A 24 4.14 11.83 6.23
CA PRO A 24 3.19 10.72 6.22
C PRO A 24 3.54 9.66 5.18
N TRP A 25 3.55 8.42 5.61
CA TRP A 25 3.66 7.24 4.77
C TRP A 25 2.99 6.06 5.48
N CYS A 26 2.67 5.00 4.77
CA CYS A 26 2.27 3.74 5.40
C CYS A 26 2.47 2.55 4.47
N VAL A 27 2.71 1.39 5.05
CA VAL A 27 2.70 0.11 4.36
C VAL A 27 1.27 -0.21 3.90
N VAL A 28 1.13 -0.72 2.68
CA VAL A 28 -0.15 -1.15 2.11
C VAL A 28 -0.05 -2.60 1.60
N GLY A 29 -1.07 -3.07 0.90
CA GLY A 29 -1.05 -4.42 0.33
C GLY A 29 -1.06 -5.54 1.36
N GLY A 30 -0.40 -6.65 1.04
CA GLY A 30 -0.37 -7.83 1.91
C GLY A 30 0.35 -7.61 3.23
N TRP A 31 1.45 -6.88 3.20
CA TRP A 31 2.22 -6.54 4.40
C TRP A 31 1.45 -5.68 5.41
N ALA A 32 0.50 -4.84 4.96
CA ALA A 32 -0.35 -4.08 5.88
C ALA A 32 -1.24 -5.00 6.72
N LEU A 33 -1.75 -6.09 6.14
CA LEU A 33 -2.52 -7.10 6.87
C LEU A 33 -1.65 -7.88 7.85
N ASP A 34 -0.41 -8.23 7.48
CA ASP A 34 0.53 -8.91 8.37
C ASP A 34 0.95 -8.03 9.55
N LEU A 35 1.22 -6.74 9.32
CA LEU A 35 1.48 -5.77 10.39
C LEU A 35 0.28 -5.64 11.35
N TRP A 36 -0.94 -5.65 10.83
CA TRP A 36 -2.15 -5.65 11.63
C TRP A 36 -2.33 -6.95 12.43
N HIS A 37 -2.04 -8.12 11.82
CA HIS A 37 -2.06 -9.41 12.52
C HIS A 37 -0.94 -9.57 13.56
N GLY A 38 0.10 -8.73 13.48
CA GLY A 38 1.29 -8.83 14.34
C GLY A 38 2.23 -9.98 13.98
N GLN A 39 2.01 -10.63 12.83
CA GLN A 39 2.84 -11.72 12.31
C GLN A 39 2.72 -11.84 10.80
N GLN A 40 3.76 -12.34 10.16
CA GLN A 40 3.72 -12.68 8.74
C GLN A 40 2.83 -13.91 8.52
N THR A 41 1.78 -13.77 7.73
CA THR A 41 0.80 -14.82 7.46
C THR A 41 1.04 -15.57 6.14
N ARG A 42 1.84 -14.99 5.25
CA ARG A 42 2.30 -15.58 3.99
C ARG A 42 3.57 -14.92 3.47
N GLU A 43 4.15 -15.50 2.43
CA GLU A 43 5.24 -14.85 1.69
C GLU A 43 4.71 -13.70 0.81
N HIS A 44 5.53 -12.67 0.66
CA HIS A 44 5.28 -11.49 -0.16
C HIS A 44 6.36 -11.33 -1.21
N SER A 45 5.97 -11.14 -2.46
CA SER A 45 6.88 -10.89 -3.58
C SER A 45 7.42 -9.46 -3.61
N ASP A 46 6.66 -8.53 -3.04
CA ASP A 46 6.87 -7.09 -3.11
C ASP A 46 6.62 -6.42 -1.76
N LEU A 47 7.11 -5.20 -1.59
CA LEU A 47 6.76 -4.32 -0.48
C LEU A 47 6.13 -3.05 -1.03
N GLU A 48 4.83 -2.94 -0.85
CA GLU A 48 4.06 -1.76 -1.25
C GLU A 48 3.93 -0.77 -0.08
N PHE A 49 4.21 0.51 -0.33
CA PHE A 49 3.91 1.57 0.65
C PHE A 49 3.44 2.84 -0.05
N THR A 50 2.69 3.68 0.66
CA THR A 50 2.19 4.94 0.10
C THR A 50 2.96 6.13 0.62
N VAL A 51 3.09 7.13 -0.25
CA VAL A 51 3.56 8.48 0.07
C VAL A 51 2.67 9.49 -0.64
N ARG A 52 2.53 10.69 -0.09
CA ARG A 52 1.88 11.77 -0.84
C ARG A 52 2.74 12.14 -2.03
N ARG A 53 2.12 12.41 -3.17
CA ARG A 53 2.82 12.81 -4.39
C ARG A 53 3.80 13.97 -4.15
N GLU A 54 3.37 14.98 -3.41
CA GLU A 54 4.19 16.18 -3.10
C GLU A 54 5.41 15.88 -2.22
N ASP A 55 5.36 14.80 -1.42
CA ASP A 55 6.47 14.38 -0.55
C ASP A 55 7.43 13.41 -1.24
N PHE A 56 7.06 12.83 -2.38
CA PHE A 56 7.87 11.83 -3.07
C PHE A 56 9.34 12.23 -3.27
N PRO A 57 9.70 13.49 -3.61
CA PRO A 57 11.09 13.90 -3.74
C PRO A 57 11.92 13.70 -2.45
N LEU A 58 11.31 13.90 -1.28
CA LEU A 58 11.97 13.70 0.01
C LEU A 58 12.20 12.21 0.28
N PHE A 59 11.21 11.36 -0.03
CA PHE A 59 11.37 9.91 0.07
C PHE A 59 12.44 9.40 -0.87
N ARG A 60 12.45 9.87 -2.12
CA ARG A 60 13.46 9.56 -3.10
C ARG A 60 14.87 9.93 -2.63
N GLN A 61 15.04 11.12 -2.06
CA GLN A 61 16.31 11.55 -1.50
C GLN A 61 16.74 10.68 -0.31
N THR A 62 15.79 10.31 0.55
CA THR A 62 16.06 9.45 1.72
C THR A 62 16.44 8.04 1.32
N LEU A 63 15.90 7.54 0.21
CA LEU A 63 16.19 6.23 -0.37
C LEU A 63 17.15 6.34 -1.58
N SER A 64 18.18 7.17 -1.45
CA SER A 64 19.11 7.54 -2.54
C SER A 64 19.94 6.37 -3.10
N GLU A 65 20.02 5.24 -2.40
CA GLU A 65 20.61 4.00 -2.88
C GLU A 65 19.79 3.34 -4.00
N LEU A 66 18.53 3.75 -4.18
CA LEU A 66 17.65 3.20 -5.21
C LEU A 66 17.56 4.10 -6.44
N LYS A 67 17.51 3.48 -7.61
CA LYS A 67 17.04 4.13 -8.85
C LYS A 67 15.54 3.93 -8.99
N PHE A 68 14.82 4.99 -9.30
CA PHE A 68 13.37 4.95 -9.38
C PHE A 68 12.89 4.85 -10.83
N TYR A 69 11.81 4.09 -11.01
CA TYR A 69 11.15 3.85 -12.31
C TYR A 69 9.66 4.08 -12.17
N THR A 70 9.09 4.88 -13.05
CA THR A 70 7.64 5.01 -13.15
C THR A 70 7.04 3.72 -13.71
N VAL A 71 5.85 3.34 -13.23
CA VAL A 71 5.15 2.14 -13.68
C VAL A 71 3.75 2.50 -14.16
N LYS A 72 3.44 2.14 -15.41
CA LYS A 72 2.14 2.39 -16.02
C LYS A 72 1.81 1.30 -17.04
N ASN A 73 0.64 0.68 -16.89
CA ASN A 73 0.14 -0.35 -17.81
C ASN A 73 1.14 -1.51 -18.05
N GLY A 74 1.87 -1.92 -17.02
CA GLY A 74 2.87 -3.00 -17.11
C GLY A 74 4.21 -2.59 -17.73
N ALA A 75 4.36 -1.34 -18.18
CA ALA A 75 5.63 -0.78 -18.61
C ALA A 75 6.28 0.02 -17.48
N PHE A 76 7.60 -0.02 -17.39
CA PHE A 76 8.36 0.81 -16.45
C PHE A 76 9.44 1.60 -17.20
N GLU A 77 9.59 2.87 -16.83
CA GLU A 77 10.54 3.82 -17.41
C GLU A 77 11.40 4.45 -16.33
N CYS A 78 12.70 4.59 -16.60
CA CYS A 78 13.60 5.24 -15.63
C CYS A 78 13.12 6.67 -15.37
N LEU A 79 12.95 7.00 -14.10
CA LEU A 79 12.65 8.35 -13.65
C LEU A 79 13.96 9.09 -13.37
N PRO A 80 14.37 10.07 -14.22
CA PRO A 80 15.60 10.82 -14.02
C PRO A 80 15.68 11.46 -12.64
N GLU A 81 16.88 11.65 -12.09
CA GLU A 81 17.09 11.99 -10.68
C GLU A 81 16.35 13.25 -10.21
N HIS A 82 16.20 14.23 -11.07
CA HIS A 82 15.56 15.51 -10.73
C HIS A 82 14.12 15.64 -11.25
N ASP A 83 13.61 14.61 -11.94
CA ASP A 83 12.28 14.64 -12.51
C ASP A 83 11.23 14.17 -11.50
N LEU A 84 10.03 14.70 -11.62
CA LEU A 84 8.86 14.26 -10.87
C LEU A 84 8.03 13.29 -11.73
N PRO A 85 7.36 12.29 -11.11
CA PRO A 85 6.39 11.48 -11.82
C PRO A 85 5.27 12.34 -12.39
N GLY A 86 4.89 12.10 -13.66
CA GLY A 86 3.75 12.77 -14.27
C GLY A 86 2.44 12.58 -13.46
N ASP A 87 1.48 13.48 -13.64
CA ASP A 87 0.22 13.47 -12.85
C ASP A 87 -0.59 12.18 -13.00
N ASP A 88 -0.42 11.47 -14.10
CA ASP A 88 -1.07 10.21 -14.44
C ASP A 88 -0.30 8.97 -13.96
N ILE A 89 0.88 9.16 -13.35
CA ILE A 89 1.69 8.11 -12.73
C ILE A 89 1.30 7.97 -11.25
N PHE A 90 0.95 6.77 -10.82
CA PHE A 90 0.56 6.47 -9.45
C PHE A 90 1.44 5.42 -8.77
N GLN A 91 2.40 4.89 -9.50
CA GLN A 91 3.24 3.80 -9.05
C GLN A 91 4.68 4.04 -9.50
N VAL A 92 5.62 3.87 -8.58
CA VAL A 92 7.05 4.05 -8.83
C VAL A 92 7.81 2.94 -8.13
N TRP A 93 8.60 2.17 -8.87
CA TRP A 93 9.43 1.11 -8.29
C TRP A 93 10.85 1.59 -7.98
N GLY A 94 11.36 1.17 -6.85
CA GLY A 94 12.74 1.40 -6.43
C GLY A 94 13.64 0.20 -6.71
N PHE A 95 14.64 0.40 -7.56
CA PHE A 95 15.61 -0.61 -8.00
C PHE A 95 16.97 -0.41 -7.35
N ASP A 96 17.47 -1.44 -6.71
CA ASP A 96 18.82 -1.51 -6.16
C ASP A 96 19.77 -2.04 -7.25
N THR A 97 20.67 -1.18 -7.71
CA THR A 97 21.60 -1.54 -8.80
C THR A 97 22.72 -2.47 -8.37
N GLU A 98 23.08 -2.48 -7.09
CA GLU A 98 24.10 -3.39 -6.56
C GLU A 98 23.55 -4.81 -6.43
N ALA A 99 22.35 -4.94 -5.91
CA ALA A 99 21.68 -6.23 -5.78
C ALA A 99 21.00 -6.69 -7.08
N ASN A 100 20.91 -5.81 -8.09
CA ASN A 100 20.21 -6.03 -9.34
C ASN A 100 18.75 -6.50 -9.13
N ALA A 101 18.02 -5.83 -8.22
CA ALA A 101 16.69 -6.25 -7.80
C ALA A 101 15.78 -5.08 -7.42
N TRP A 102 14.47 -5.27 -7.59
CA TRP A 102 13.44 -4.38 -7.06
C TRP A 102 13.32 -4.53 -5.55
N ARG A 103 13.24 -3.40 -4.85
CA ARG A 103 13.19 -3.36 -3.38
C ARG A 103 11.85 -2.91 -2.84
N VAL A 104 11.23 -1.93 -3.49
CA VAL A 104 10.01 -1.29 -3.01
C VAL A 104 9.11 -0.88 -4.17
N ASP A 105 7.80 -0.90 -3.90
CA ASP A 105 6.76 -0.35 -4.74
C ASP A 105 6.12 0.85 -4.03
N VAL A 106 6.36 2.04 -4.55
CA VAL A 106 5.88 3.31 -4.00
C VAL A 106 4.58 3.69 -4.68
N MET A 107 3.48 3.71 -3.93
CA MET A 107 2.20 4.20 -4.39
C MET A 107 2.06 5.70 -4.10
N LEU A 108 1.93 6.49 -5.15
CA LEU A 108 1.69 7.93 -5.03
C LEU A 108 0.20 8.18 -4.75
N GLU A 109 -0.11 8.59 -3.52
CA GLU A 109 -1.49 8.80 -3.10
C GLU A 109 -1.96 10.23 -3.29
N ALA A 110 -3.26 10.40 -3.50
CA ALA A 110 -3.96 11.66 -3.37
C ALA A 110 -4.31 11.90 -1.89
N GLY A 111 -4.64 13.11 -1.54
CA GLY A 111 -4.99 13.49 -0.17
C GLY A 111 -3.99 14.49 0.41
N SER A 112 -4.10 14.71 1.72
CA SER A 112 -3.28 15.69 2.45
C SER A 112 -2.59 15.04 3.66
N ALA A 113 -1.87 15.84 4.43
CA ALA A 113 -1.32 15.37 5.70
C ALA A 113 -2.42 14.95 6.70
N GLN A 114 -3.64 15.50 6.56
CA GLN A 114 -4.79 15.26 7.44
C GLN A 114 -5.81 14.30 6.86
N SER A 115 -5.88 14.14 5.52
CA SER A 115 -6.88 13.33 4.85
C SER A 115 -6.28 12.21 4.02
N TRP A 116 -6.87 11.04 4.14
CA TRP A 116 -6.67 9.92 3.22
C TRP A 116 -7.81 9.90 2.20
N VAL A 117 -7.46 9.64 0.93
CA VAL A 117 -8.41 9.60 -0.19
C VAL A 117 -8.30 8.24 -0.88
N TYR A 118 -9.44 7.57 -1.08
CA TYR A 118 -9.46 6.33 -1.82
C TYR A 118 -9.23 6.60 -3.31
N LYS A 119 -8.12 6.14 -3.85
CA LYS A 119 -7.68 6.43 -5.22
C LYS A 119 -8.71 6.08 -6.31
N ARG A 120 -9.52 5.04 -6.11
CA ARG A 120 -10.46 4.55 -7.14
C ARG A 120 -11.82 5.25 -7.12
N ASP A 121 -12.12 5.96 -6.04
CA ASP A 121 -13.26 6.86 -5.88
C ASP A 121 -12.88 7.99 -4.93
N THR A 122 -12.49 9.13 -5.48
CA THR A 122 -11.97 10.27 -4.72
C THR A 122 -13.00 10.99 -3.87
N SER A 123 -14.29 10.59 -3.93
CA SER A 123 -15.30 11.06 -3.00
C SER A 123 -15.28 10.32 -1.65
N ILE A 124 -14.52 9.22 -1.56
CA ILE A 124 -14.27 8.50 -0.30
C ILE A 124 -13.05 9.13 0.35
N VAL A 125 -13.31 9.97 1.33
CA VAL A 125 -12.31 10.74 2.07
C VAL A 125 -12.51 10.53 3.57
N TYR A 126 -11.42 10.22 4.28
CA TYR A 126 -11.43 10.02 5.73
C TYR A 126 -10.26 10.76 6.39
N PRO A 127 -10.35 11.10 7.67
CA PRO A 127 -9.19 11.55 8.45
C PRO A 127 -8.05 10.51 8.35
N ARG A 128 -6.84 10.96 8.04
CA ARG A 128 -5.70 10.06 7.91
C ARG A 128 -5.45 9.25 9.20
N ALA A 129 -5.66 9.88 10.36
CA ALA A 129 -5.51 9.23 11.66
C ALA A 129 -6.46 8.04 11.90
N GLU A 130 -7.59 8.00 11.19
CA GLU A 130 -8.54 6.87 11.24
C GLU A 130 -8.15 5.73 10.29
N MET A 131 -7.41 6.06 9.22
CA MET A 131 -7.08 5.11 8.16
C MET A 131 -5.70 4.49 8.30
N ILE A 132 -4.78 5.14 9.04
CA ILE A 132 -3.41 4.68 9.23
C ILE A 132 -3.22 4.32 10.71
N ALA A 133 -2.96 3.06 10.96
CA ALA A 133 -2.64 2.54 12.27
C ALA A 133 -1.13 2.28 12.42
N LEU A 134 -0.67 2.04 13.64
CA LEU A 134 0.71 1.67 13.94
C LEU A 134 0.77 0.22 14.41
N SER A 135 1.73 -0.54 13.90
CA SER A 135 2.05 -1.87 14.42
C SER A 135 2.67 -1.79 15.82
N ALA A 136 2.83 -2.92 16.49
CA ALA A 136 3.52 -2.98 17.79
C ALA A 136 4.96 -2.44 17.73
N SER A 137 5.61 -2.50 16.56
CA SER A 137 6.94 -1.92 16.30
C SER A 137 6.91 -0.46 15.81
N GLY A 138 5.74 0.18 15.79
CA GLY A 138 5.58 1.58 15.37
C GLY A 138 5.59 1.80 13.87
N ILE A 139 5.48 0.74 13.04
CA ILE A 139 5.43 0.86 11.59
C ILE A 139 4.01 1.25 11.17
N PRO A 140 3.83 2.36 10.41
CA PRO A 140 2.51 2.76 9.95
C PRO A 140 2.00 1.84 8.84
N TYR A 141 0.73 1.45 8.93
CA TYR A 141 0.07 0.62 7.92
C TYR A 141 -1.37 1.06 7.66
N LEU A 142 -1.85 0.79 6.45
CA LEU A 142 -3.22 1.06 6.07
C LEU A 142 -4.17 0.09 6.78
N ARG A 143 -5.25 0.60 7.37
CA ARG A 143 -6.31 -0.12 8.06
C ARG A 143 -6.79 -1.35 7.26
N PRO A 144 -7.06 -2.51 7.91
CA PRO A 144 -7.37 -3.76 7.21
C PRO A 144 -8.59 -3.66 6.29
N ALA A 145 -9.66 -3.00 6.72
CA ALA A 145 -10.86 -2.82 5.89
C ALA A 145 -10.55 -2.08 4.57
N ALA A 146 -9.74 -1.01 4.61
CA ALA A 146 -9.34 -0.27 3.43
C ALA A 146 -8.39 -1.08 2.52
N THR A 147 -7.47 -1.85 3.12
CA THR A 147 -6.60 -2.77 2.38
C THR A 147 -7.42 -3.82 1.64
N LEU A 148 -8.42 -4.42 2.28
CA LEU A 148 -9.34 -5.39 1.67
C LEU A 148 -10.19 -4.76 0.57
N LEU A 149 -10.64 -3.51 0.73
CA LEU A 149 -11.37 -2.80 -0.32
C LEU A 149 -10.54 -2.64 -1.61
N PHE A 150 -9.23 -2.39 -1.49
CA PHE A 150 -8.34 -2.39 -2.66
C PHE A 150 -8.25 -3.78 -3.32
N LYS A 151 -8.26 -4.86 -2.55
CA LYS A 151 -8.16 -6.24 -3.05
C LYS A 151 -9.45 -6.73 -3.72
N ALA A 152 -10.59 -6.22 -3.28
CA ALA A 152 -11.91 -6.62 -3.77
C ALA A 152 -12.15 -6.31 -5.26
N LYS A 153 -11.48 -5.32 -5.86
CA LYS A 153 -11.71 -4.96 -7.27
C LYS A 153 -11.38 -6.09 -8.25
N ASN A 154 -10.29 -6.82 -8.02
CA ASN A 154 -9.84 -7.93 -8.87
C ASN A 154 -9.26 -9.00 -7.95
N THR A 155 -10.14 -9.73 -7.26
CA THR A 155 -9.77 -10.71 -6.24
C THR A 155 -9.01 -11.88 -6.83
N ARG A 156 -7.71 -11.95 -6.56
CA ARG A 156 -6.85 -13.10 -6.89
C ARG A 156 -6.93 -14.15 -5.78
N PRO A 157 -6.52 -15.41 -5.99
CA PRO A 157 -6.49 -16.42 -4.93
C PRO A 157 -5.78 -15.97 -3.65
N LYS A 158 -4.67 -15.22 -3.77
CA LYS A 158 -3.96 -14.65 -2.62
C LYS A 158 -4.81 -13.61 -1.87
N ASP A 159 -5.62 -12.82 -2.59
CA ASP A 159 -6.46 -11.79 -2.00
C ASP A 159 -7.67 -12.40 -1.26
N GLN A 160 -8.23 -13.48 -1.81
CA GLN A 160 -9.23 -14.30 -1.11
C GLN A 160 -8.67 -14.92 0.17
N GLY A 161 -7.44 -15.46 0.11
CA GLY A 161 -6.76 -15.99 1.29
C GLY A 161 -6.50 -14.91 2.35
N ASP A 162 -6.13 -13.69 1.93
CA ASP A 162 -5.94 -12.55 2.82
C ASP A 162 -7.26 -12.16 3.52
N PHE A 163 -8.38 -12.12 2.78
CA PHE A 163 -9.72 -11.87 3.32
C PHE A 163 -10.14 -12.96 4.33
N THR A 164 -9.99 -14.22 3.98
CA THR A 164 -10.37 -15.34 4.85
C THR A 164 -9.61 -15.32 6.18
N ARG A 165 -8.32 -14.94 6.16
CA ARG A 165 -7.53 -14.80 7.40
C ARG A 165 -7.90 -13.57 8.21
N ALA A 166 -8.26 -12.47 7.55
CA ALA A 166 -8.62 -11.23 8.21
C ALA A 166 -10.01 -11.28 8.84
N LEU A 167 -10.98 -11.91 8.18
CA LEU A 167 -12.39 -11.92 8.54
C LEU A 167 -12.68 -12.21 10.03
N PRO A 168 -12.11 -13.25 10.68
CA PRO A 168 -12.38 -13.52 12.10
C PRO A 168 -11.94 -12.41 13.06
N ASN A 169 -10.96 -11.61 12.66
CA ASN A 169 -10.32 -10.60 13.49
C ASN A 169 -10.77 -9.17 13.19
N LEU A 170 -11.56 -8.96 12.11
CA LEU A 170 -12.11 -7.64 11.81
C LEU A 170 -13.08 -7.21 12.92
N SER A 171 -12.90 -5.98 13.40
CA SER A 171 -13.87 -5.35 14.31
C SER A 171 -15.25 -5.18 13.65
N GLY A 172 -16.31 -5.03 14.45
CA GLY A 172 -17.63 -4.73 13.91
C GLY A 172 -17.65 -3.44 13.06
N GLU A 173 -16.86 -2.45 13.46
CA GLU A 173 -16.70 -1.20 12.71
C GLU A 173 -15.99 -1.43 11.37
N ASP A 174 -14.90 -2.20 11.32
CA ASP A 174 -14.19 -2.53 10.08
C ASP A 174 -15.08 -3.34 9.12
N ARG A 175 -15.84 -4.29 9.65
CA ARG A 175 -16.80 -5.08 8.87
C ARG A 175 -17.85 -4.19 8.22
N GLN A 176 -18.50 -3.33 9.02
CA GLN A 176 -19.54 -2.43 8.53
C GLN A 176 -18.96 -1.45 7.50
N TRP A 177 -17.81 -0.84 7.79
CA TRP A 177 -17.12 0.05 6.86
C TRP A 177 -16.84 -0.64 5.51
N LEU A 178 -16.34 -1.87 5.55
CA LEU A 178 -16.04 -2.63 4.34
C LEU A 178 -17.32 -3.01 3.57
N VAL A 179 -18.39 -3.42 4.27
CA VAL A 179 -19.69 -3.71 3.66
C VAL A 179 -20.24 -2.49 2.93
N ASP A 180 -20.27 -1.33 3.59
CA ASP A 180 -20.82 -0.09 3.01
C ASP A 180 -20.10 0.30 1.72
N HIS A 181 -18.76 0.19 1.70
CA HIS A 181 -17.96 0.52 0.53
C HIS A 181 -18.02 -0.56 -0.56
N LEU A 182 -18.13 -1.83 -0.20
CA LEU A 182 -18.36 -2.89 -1.18
C LEU A 182 -19.73 -2.76 -1.84
N GLN A 183 -20.78 -2.51 -1.07
CA GLN A 183 -22.12 -2.30 -1.63
C GLN A 183 -22.16 -1.12 -2.61
N ARG A 184 -21.40 -0.08 -2.33
CA ARG A 184 -21.29 1.10 -3.18
C ARG A 184 -20.49 0.84 -4.46
N LEU A 185 -19.31 0.18 -4.36
CA LEU A 185 -18.34 0.07 -5.45
C LEU A 185 -18.40 -1.27 -6.19
N HIS A 186 -18.80 -2.33 -5.50
CA HIS A 186 -18.83 -3.71 -5.94
C HIS A 186 -20.07 -4.43 -5.38
N PRO A 187 -21.32 -4.03 -5.73
CA PRO A 187 -22.55 -4.46 -5.03
C PRO A 187 -22.83 -5.98 -5.11
N GLN A 188 -22.14 -6.69 -6.00
CA GLN A 188 -22.28 -8.16 -6.13
C GLN A 188 -21.06 -8.92 -5.58
N HIS A 189 -20.20 -8.26 -4.80
CA HIS A 189 -18.99 -8.92 -4.27
C HIS A 189 -19.35 -9.97 -3.23
N GLU A 190 -18.80 -11.18 -3.38
CA GLU A 190 -19.09 -12.33 -2.51
C GLU A 190 -18.79 -12.07 -1.02
N TRP A 191 -17.77 -11.27 -0.72
CA TRP A 191 -17.40 -10.91 0.66
C TRP A 191 -18.51 -10.19 1.44
N ILE A 192 -19.49 -9.58 0.78
CA ILE A 192 -20.60 -8.91 1.47
C ILE A 192 -21.39 -9.90 2.32
N ALA A 193 -21.66 -11.10 1.77
CA ALA A 193 -22.38 -12.14 2.51
C ALA A 193 -21.58 -12.59 3.74
N ASP A 194 -20.27 -12.86 3.58
CA ASP A 194 -19.42 -13.32 4.68
C ASP A 194 -19.23 -12.27 5.80
N LEU A 195 -19.27 -10.99 5.45
CA LEU A 195 -19.12 -9.87 6.39
C LEU A 195 -20.37 -9.60 7.23
N THR A 196 -21.57 -10.03 6.73
CA THR A 196 -22.88 -9.77 7.35
C THR A 196 -23.37 -10.92 8.22
N HIS A 197 -22.68 -12.05 8.20
CA HIS A 197 -22.92 -13.23 9.05
C HIS A 197 -21.86 -13.35 10.13
#